data_e5826b2817b4676dd2feb761f53b20f4
#
_entry.id   e5826b2817b4676dd2feb761f53b20f4
#
_cell.length_a   1.000
_cell.length_b   1.000
_cell.length_c   1.000
_cell.angle_alpha   90.00
_cell.angle_beta   90.00
_cell.angle_gamma   90.00
#
_symmetry.space_group_name_H-M   'P 1'
#
loop_
_entity.id
_entity.type
_entity.pdbx_description
1 polymer ?
#
loop_
_entity_poly.entity_id
_entity_poly.type
_entity_poly.pdbx_seq_one_letter_code
_entity_poly.pdbx_strand_id
1 'polypeptide(L)'
;LTGGIPKYVELFCDNQALSVDRIYDFVFSENSLFIDEGRNLLITEFGKNYGIYFSILLEIANGHYTQGEIESVLGGISIGGHLSKLENVYNLITRERPIFAKPGTKKNVRYIIGDNFLNFWFKYIERNRSYIELQNFEDLRQLAKADYQTYSGKVLENYFKQKLAEEGGFKEIGSWWETKSSTNKERLN
;
A
#
# COMPACT_ATOMS: atom_id res chain seq x y z
N LEU A 1 -10.00 -2.59 3.08
CA LEU A 1 -9.98 -1.14 3.30
C LEU A 1 -9.73 -0.81 4.77
N THR A 2 -10.51 -1.34 5.72
CA THR A 2 -10.43 -0.97 7.14
C THR A 2 -9.19 -1.48 7.88
N GLY A 3 -8.47 -2.45 7.32
CA GLY A 3 -7.37 -3.13 8.05
C GLY A 3 -7.82 -3.88 9.31
N GLY A 4 -9.12 -4.06 9.53
CA GLY A 4 -9.67 -4.63 10.76
C GLY A 4 -9.78 -3.63 11.91
N ILE A 5 -9.58 -2.33 11.67
CA ILE A 5 -9.69 -1.28 12.70
C ILE A 5 -11.16 -1.11 13.09
N PRO A 6 -11.54 -1.38 14.36
CA PRO A 6 -12.95 -1.37 14.81
C PRO A 6 -13.65 -0.05 14.53
N LYS A 7 -13.00 1.08 14.79
CA LYS A 7 -13.52 2.44 14.49
C LYS A 7 -14.05 2.59 13.07
N TYR A 8 -13.32 2.07 12.06
CA TYR A 8 -13.75 2.19 10.67
C TYR A 8 -14.88 1.23 10.33
N VAL A 9 -14.89 0.05 10.96
CA VAL A 9 -16.01 -0.91 10.82
C VAL A 9 -17.29 -0.31 11.40
N GLU A 10 -17.23 0.24 12.60
CA GLU A 10 -18.35 0.93 13.25
C GLU A 10 -18.88 2.08 12.39
N LEU A 11 -17.99 2.95 11.87
CA LEU A 11 -18.37 4.05 10.99
C LEU A 11 -19.12 3.57 9.74
N PHE A 12 -18.73 2.46 9.12
CA PHE A 12 -19.43 1.91 7.98
C PHE A 12 -20.81 1.34 8.38
N CYS A 13 -20.88 0.67 9.53
CA CYS A 13 -22.16 0.16 10.05
C CYS A 13 -23.13 1.29 10.38
N ASP A 14 -22.70 2.31 11.11
CA ASP A 14 -23.52 3.45 11.52
C ASP A 14 -24.06 4.25 10.32
N ASN A 15 -23.27 4.33 9.24
CA ASN A 15 -23.67 5.00 8.00
C ASN A 15 -24.31 4.04 6.97
N GLN A 16 -24.63 2.81 7.37
CA GLN A 16 -25.21 1.77 6.49
C GLN A 16 -24.39 1.52 5.20
N ALA A 17 -23.09 1.78 5.24
CA ALA A 17 -22.18 1.56 4.13
C ALA A 17 -21.71 0.10 4.09
N LEU A 18 -22.64 -0.83 3.84
CA LEU A 18 -22.41 -2.28 3.95
C LEU A 18 -22.19 -2.98 2.59
N SER A 19 -22.11 -2.23 1.50
CA SER A 19 -21.73 -2.73 0.17
C SER A 19 -20.54 -1.96 -0.35
N VAL A 20 -19.81 -2.53 -1.32
CA VAL A 20 -18.66 -1.87 -1.94
C VAL A 20 -19.03 -0.49 -2.49
N ASP A 21 -20.18 -0.38 -3.18
CA ASP A 21 -20.64 0.90 -3.72
C ASP A 21 -20.91 1.93 -2.62
N ARG A 22 -21.63 1.55 -1.57
CA ARG A 22 -21.92 2.45 -0.45
C ARG A 22 -20.67 2.83 0.34
N ILE A 23 -19.71 1.90 0.50
CA ILE A 23 -18.42 2.20 1.11
C ILE A 23 -17.69 3.26 0.28
N TYR A 24 -17.66 3.13 -1.04
CA TYR A 24 -17.00 4.09 -1.91
C TYR A 24 -17.73 5.44 -1.93
N ASP A 25 -19.06 5.44 -1.94
CA ASP A 25 -19.85 6.67 -1.82
C ASP A 25 -19.57 7.39 -0.51
N PHE A 26 -19.40 6.67 0.59
CA PHE A 26 -19.10 7.23 1.90
C PHE A 26 -17.64 7.73 2.01
N VAL A 27 -16.68 6.94 1.53
CA VAL A 27 -15.26 7.28 1.59
C VAL A 27 -14.90 8.45 0.69
N PHE A 28 -15.45 8.48 -0.53
CA PHE A 28 -15.19 9.52 -1.54
C PHE A 28 -16.33 10.55 -1.57
N SER A 29 -16.56 11.21 -0.46
CA SER A 29 -17.51 12.32 -0.32
C SER A 29 -16.81 13.54 0.24
N GLU A 30 -17.36 14.73 -0.01
CA GLU A 30 -16.77 16.02 0.34
C GLU A 30 -16.36 16.14 1.82
N ASN A 31 -17.19 15.61 2.72
CA ASN A 31 -16.95 15.68 4.15
C ASN A 31 -16.48 14.37 4.76
N SER A 32 -15.93 13.48 3.95
CA SER A 32 -15.44 12.20 4.43
C SER A 32 -14.20 12.39 5.31
N LEU A 33 -14.26 11.89 6.54
CA LEU A 33 -13.10 11.88 7.42
C LEU A 33 -11.91 11.09 6.84
N PHE A 34 -12.17 10.14 5.93
CA PHE A 34 -11.12 9.32 5.32
C PHE A 34 -10.17 10.12 4.42
N ILE A 35 -10.60 11.30 3.93
CA ILE A 35 -9.77 12.14 3.05
C ILE A 35 -8.46 12.55 3.72
N ASP A 36 -8.49 12.94 4.98
CA ASP A 36 -7.31 13.40 5.71
C ASP A 36 -6.83 12.42 6.80
N GLU A 37 -7.58 11.34 7.07
CA GLU A 37 -7.28 10.38 8.15
C GLU A 37 -5.88 9.78 8.03
N GLY A 38 -5.48 9.32 6.86
CA GLY A 38 -4.16 8.74 6.66
C GLY A 38 -3.03 9.74 6.94
N ARG A 39 -3.21 11.00 6.52
CA ARG A 39 -2.24 12.06 6.78
C ARG A 39 -2.15 12.38 8.27
N ASN A 40 -3.28 12.49 8.95
CA ASN A 40 -3.35 12.75 10.38
C ASN A 40 -2.69 11.64 11.22
N LEU A 41 -2.93 10.38 10.85
CA LEU A 41 -2.28 9.24 11.47
C LEU A 41 -0.76 9.32 11.34
N LEU A 42 -0.26 9.58 10.13
CA LEU A 42 1.18 9.63 9.86
C LEU A 42 1.85 10.84 10.52
N ILE A 43 1.18 12.01 10.60
CA ILE A 43 1.71 13.17 11.33
C ILE A 43 1.84 12.84 12.83
N THR A 44 0.83 12.18 13.38
CA THR A 44 0.83 11.77 14.79
C THR A 44 1.94 10.76 15.08
N GLU A 45 2.14 9.79 14.18
CA GLU A 45 3.14 8.72 14.35
C GLU A 45 4.58 9.21 14.16
N PHE A 46 4.83 10.03 13.13
CA PHE A 46 6.19 10.39 12.74
C PHE A 46 6.67 11.74 13.29
N GLY A 47 5.76 12.60 13.74
CA GLY A 47 6.09 13.93 14.25
C GLY A 47 6.98 14.73 13.28
N LYS A 48 8.15 15.17 13.76
CA LYS A 48 9.10 15.98 12.96
C LYS A 48 9.65 15.27 11.71
N ASN A 49 9.63 13.94 11.68
CA ASN A 49 10.15 13.14 10.56
C ASN A 49 9.07 12.80 9.53
N TYR A 50 7.86 13.34 9.67
CA TYR A 50 6.72 13.05 8.80
C TYR A 50 7.06 13.12 7.32
N GLY A 51 7.71 14.20 6.86
CA GLY A 51 7.95 14.45 5.43
C GLY A 51 8.67 13.31 4.73
N ILE A 52 9.79 12.82 5.28
CA ILE A 52 10.57 11.75 4.62
C ILE A 52 9.84 10.42 4.62
N TYR A 53 9.19 10.06 5.74
CA TYR A 53 8.43 8.80 5.81
C TYR A 53 7.21 8.83 4.89
N PHE A 54 6.50 9.95 4.84
CA PHE A 54 5.38 10.15 3.92
C PHE A 54 5.82 10.00 2.46
N SER A 55 6.92 10.65 2.06
CA SER A 55 7.46 10.55 0.70
C SER A 55 7.83 9.12 0.34
N ILE A 56 8.46 8.37 1.24
CA ILE A 56 8.80 6.96 1.00
C ILE A 56 7.52 6.11 0.79
N LEU A 57 6.51 6.26 1.65
CA LEU A 57 5.26 5.51 1.53
C LEU A 57 4.49 5.88 0.26
N LEU A 58 4.49 7.15 -0.12
CA LEU A 58 3.88 7.61 -1.38
C LEU A 58 4.57 6.99 -2.59
N GLU A 59 5.91 6.93 -2.60
CA GLU A 59 6.64 6.33 -3.71
C GLU A 59 6.43 4.81 -3.79
N ILE A 60 6.29 4.11 -2.67
CA ILE A 60 5.88 2.70 -2.67
C ILE A 60 4.48 2.55 -3.28
N ALA A 61 3.54 3.40 -2.92
CA ALA A 61 2.18 3.40 -3.48
C ALA A 61 2.16 3.75 -4.97
N ASN A 62 3.12 4.56 -5.45
CA ASN A 62 3.32 4.89 -6.87
C ASN A 62 3.94 3.75 -7.69
N GLY A 63 4.41 2.66 -7.03
CA GLY A 63 4.97 1.51 -7.70
C GLY A 63 6.50 1.43 -7.71
N HIS A 64 7.18 2.31 -6.97
CA HIS A 64 8.62 2.23 -6.74
C HIS A 64 8.87 1.31 -5.54
N TYR A 65 9.11 0.03 -5.82
CA TYR A 65 9.15 -0.99 -4.76
C TYR A 65 10.54 -1.27 -4.21
N THR A 66 11.59 -0.88 -4.90
CA THR A 66 12.97 -1.13 -4.44
C THR A 66 13.58 0.13 -3.81
N GLN A 67 14.51 -0.07 -2.88
CA GLN A 67 15.23 1.04 -2.26
C GLN A 67 15.86 1.97 -3.31
N GLY A 68 16.49 1.42 -4.34
CA GLY A 68 17.16 2.21 -5.38
C GLY A 68 16.19 3.02 -6.24
N GLU A 69 14.99 2.49 -6.54
CA GLU A 69 13.94 3.24 -7.25
C GLU A 69 13.46 4.42 -6.41
N ILE A 70 13.16 4.19 -5.13
CA ILE A 70 12.71 5.22 -4.21
C ILE A 70 13.79 6.29 -4.02
N GLU A 71 15.04 5.91 -3.76
CA GLU A 71 16.17 6.84 -3.62
C GLU A 71 16.35 7.69 -4.90
N SER A 72 16.22 7.08 -6.06
CA SER A 72 16.33 7.78 -7.36
C SER A 72 15.29 8.88 -7.52
N VAL A 73 14.03 8.61 -7.17
CA VAL A 73 12.93 9.59 -7.25
C VAL A 73 13.08 10.68 -6.18
N LEU A 74 13.58 10.33 -5.01
CA LEU A 74 13.80 11.28 -3.91
C LEU A 74 15.13 12.05 -4.03
N GLY A 75 15.71 12.14 -5.23
CA GLY A 75 16.91 12.94 -5.48
C GLY A 75 18.20 12.34 -4.95
N GLY A 76 18.27 11.02 -4.79
CA GLY A 76 19.47 10.30 -4.34
C GLY A 76 19.67 10.29 -2.83
N ILE A 77 18.66 10.68 -2.05
CA ILE A 77 18.72 10.64 -0.59
C ILE A 77 18.78 9.19 -0.11
N SER A 78 19.78 8.84 0.71
CA SER A 78 19.87 7.50 1.29
C SER A 78 18.75 7.26 2.32
N ILE A 79 17.90 6.25 2.08
CA ILE A 79 16.71 5.96 2.90
C ILE A 79 16.78 4.64 3.65
N GLY A 80 17.90 3.90 3.58
CA GLY A 80 18.00 2.58 4.20
C GLY A 80 17.63 2.54 5.69
N GLY A 81 18.05 3.56 6.45
CA GLY A 81 17.66 3.70 7.86
C GLY A 81 16.18 3.99 8.06
N HIS A 82 15.56 4.76 7.16
CA HIS A 82 14.12 5.05 7.20
C HIS A 82 13.30 3.82 6.86
N LEU A 83 13.68 3.06 5.83
CA LEU A 83 13.03 1.79 5.48
C LEU A 83 13.11 0.79 6.64
N SER A 84 14.27 0.69 7.29
CA SER A 84 14.41 -0.18 8.47
C SER A 84 13.48 0.22 9.61
N LYS A 85 13.29 1.51 9.86
CA LYS A 85 12.35 1.99 10.89
C LYS A 85 10.90 1.76 10.49
N LEU A 86 10.54 2.04 9.23
CA LEU A 86 9.18 1.76 8.72
C LEU A 86 8.82 0.28 8.83
N GLU A 87 9.78 -0.62 8.62
CA GLU A 87 9.59 -2.07 8.72
C GLU A 87 9.55 -2.56 10.17
N ASN A 88 10.54 -2.19 11.00
CA ASN A 88 10.79 -2.86 12.28
C ASN A 88 10.29 -2.09 13.50
N VAL A 89 10.05 -0.79 13.38
CA VAL A 89 9.56 0.06 14.48
C VAL A 89 8.10 0.41 14.29
N TYR A 90 7.76 0.91 13.10
CA TYR A 90 6.39 1.34 12.79
C TYR A 90 5.51 0.21 12.24
N ASN A 91 6.09 -0.87 11.74
CA ASN A 91 5.38 -2.01 11.11
C ASN A 91 4.44 -1.59 9.97
N LEU A 92 4.77 -0.53 9.24
CA LEU A 92 3.95 0.01 8.16
C LEU A 92 4.29 -0.57 6.79
N ILE A 93 5.51 -1.08 6.63
CA ILE A 93 5.93 -1.75 5.39
C ILE A 93 6.42 -3.16 5.69
N THR A 94 6.30 -4.01 4.69
CA THR A 94 6.87 -5.35 4.71
C THR A 94 7.86 -5.51 3.57
N ARG A 95 8.84 -6.37 3.78
CA ARG A 95 9.87 -6.71 2.80
C ARG A 95 9.52 -8.03 2.14
N GLU A 96 9.21 -8.00 0.87
CA GLU A 96 8.95 -9.20 0.08
C GLU A 96 10.16 -9.61 -0.75
N ARG A 97 10.34 -10.91 -0.90
CA ARG A 97 11.30 -11.54 -1.81
C ARG A 97 10.58 -12.53 -2.69
N PRO A 98 11.02 -12.72 -3.95
CA PRO A 98 10.44 -13.77 -4.76
C PRO A 98 10.66 -15.12 -4.10
N ILE A 99 9.63 -15.97 -4.08
CA ILE A 99 9.77 -17.37 -3.69
C ILE A 99 10.86 -17.99 -4.58
N PHE A 100 11.70 -18.87 -4.05
CA PHE A 100 12.88 -19.45 -4.70
C PHE A 100 14.09 -18.51 -4.87
N ALA A 101 14.06 -17.30 -4.31
CA ALA A 101 15.27 -16.47 -4.24
C ALA A 101 16.32 -17.13 -3.35
N LYS A 102 17.59 -17.13 -3.79
CA LYS A 102 18.66 -17.69 -2.97
C LYS A 102 18.74 -16.97 -1.62
N PRO A 103 18.86 -17.71 -0.49
CA PRO A 103 19.01 -17.11 0.82
C PRO A 103 20.17 -16.09 0.84
N GLY A 104 19.96 -14.94 1.49
CA GLY A 104 20.97 -13.89 1.61
C GLY A 104 21.10 -12.95 0.39
N THR A 105 20.38 -13.20 -0.71
CA THR A 105 20.38 -12.29 -1.85
C THR A 105 19.69 -10.97 -1.47
N LYS A 106 20.45 -9.86 -1.47
CA LYS A 106 19.90 -8.51 -1.27
C LYS A 106 19.22 -7.95 -2.54
N LYS A 107 19.38 -8.64 -3.66
CA LYS A 107 18.76 -8.26 -4.96
C LYS A 107 17.28 -8.65 -4.95
N ASN A 108 16.48 -7.81 -5.60
CA ASN A 108 15.06 -8.07 -5.87
C ASN A 108 14.15 -8.04 -4.63
N VAL A 109 14.55 -7.33 -3.59
CA VAL A 109 13.69 -7.03 -2.45
C VAL A 109 12.72 -5.94 -2.83
N ARG A 110 11.43 -6.16 -2.56
CA ARG A 110 10.37 -5.17 -2.72
C ARG A 110 9.83 -4.76 -1.36
N TYR A 111 9.58 -3.48 -1.20
CA TYR A 111 8.88 -2.94 -0.05
C TYR A 111 7.42 -2.70 -0.43
N ILE A 112 6.51 -3.14 0.40
CA ILE A 112 5.07 -2.95 0.22
C ILE A 112 4.47 -2.37 1.50
N ILE A 113 3.43 -1.56 1.37
CA ILE A 113 2.67 -1.06 2.52
C ILE A 113 1.87 -2.23 3.08
N GLY A 114 2.19 -2.64 4.32
CA GLY A 114 1.55 -3.78 5.00
C GLY A 114 0.20 -3.43 5.63
N ASP A 115 0.02 -2.17 6.04
CA ASP A 115 -1.25 -1.70 6.58
C ASP A 115 -2.29 -1.51 5.46
N ASN A 116 -3.42 -2.21 5.57
CA ASN A 116 -4.45 -2.22 4.52
C ASN A 116 -5.16 -0.86 4.38
N PHE A 117 -5.35 -0.12 5.48
CA PHE A 117 -5.95 1.21 5.41
C PHE A 117 -5.02 2.19 4.72
N LEU A 118 -3.75 2.26 5.13
CA LEU A 118 -2.77 3.15 4.51
C LEU A 118 -2.51 2.78 3.06
N ASN A 119 -2.45 1.49 2.71
CA ASN A 119 -2.32 1.05 1.33
C ASN A 119 -3.48 1.56 0.46
N PHE A 120 -4.72 1.44 0.94
CA PHE A 120 -5.90 2.00 0.27
C PHE A 120 -5.81 3.52 0.18
N TRP A 121 -5.49 4.18 1.29
CA TRP A 121 -5.45 5.64 1.39
C TRP A 121 -4.42 6.26 0.45
N PHE A 122 -3.19 5.76 0.43
CA PHE A 122 -2.17 6.24 -0.50
C PHE A 122 -2.56 6.00 -1.96
N LYS A 123 -3.09 4.81 -2.27
CA LYS A 123 -3.42 4.41 -3.64
C LYS A 123 -4.56 5.23 -4.23
N TYR A 124 -5.61 5.47 -3.48
CA TYR A 124 -6.83 6.08 -4.01
C TYR A 124 -7.06 7.53 -3.58
N ILE A 125 -6.61 7.92 -2.41
CA ILE A 125 -6.83 9.26 -1.89
C ILE A 125 -5.61 10.14 -2.15
N GLU A 126 -4.46 9.83 -1.58
CA GLU A 126 -3.32 10.72 -1.67
C GLU A 126 -2.75 10.83 -3.09
N ARG A 127 -2.62 9.72 -3.79
CA ARG A 127 -2.16 9.72 -5.19
C ARG A 127 -3.07 10.52 -6.13
N ASN A 128 -4.33 10.63 -5.77
CA ASN A 128 -5.36 11.33 -6.56
C ASN A 128 -5.81 12.64 -5.90
N ARG A 129 -4.95 13.27 -5.12
CA ARG A 129 -5.26 14.47 -4.35
C ARG A 129 -5.86 15.60 -5.19
N SER A 130 -5.43 15.74 -6.45
CA SER A 130 -5.97 16.71 -7.39
C SER A 130 -7.47 16.57 -7.64
N TYR A 131 -8.02 15.35 -7.69
CA TYR A 131 -9.46 15.14 -7.80
C TYR A 131 -10.21 15.68 -6.58
N ILE A 132 -9.63 15.50 -5.39
CA ILE A 132 -10.21 15.96 -4.13
C ILE A 132 -10.19 17.49 -4.06
N GLU A 133 -9.07 18.11 -4.42
CA GLU A 133 -8.91 19.57 -4.47
C GLU A 133 -9.86 20.24 -5.46
N LEU A 134 -10.18 19.56 -6.56
CA LEU A 134 -11.17 19.99 -7.55
C LEU A 134 -12.61 19.55 -7.21
N GLN A 135 -12.83 18.93 -6.04
CA GLN A 135 -14.12 18.36 -5.61
C GLN A 135 -14.74 17.37 -6.60
N ASN A 136 -13.90 16.73 -7.41
CA ASN A 136 -14.32 15.76 -8.41
C ASN A 136 -14.39 14.34 -7.83
N PHE A 137 -15.25 14.15 -6.83
CA PHE A 137 -15.41 12.89 -6.12
C PHE A 137 -16.03 11.78 -6.98
N GLU A 138 -16.83 12.14 -7.98
CA GLU A 138 -17.44 11.14 -8.86
C GLU A 138 -16.39 10.41 -9.70
N ASP A 139 -15.50 11.14 -10.36
CA ASP A 139 -14.43 10.52 -11.15
C ASP A 139 -13.48 9.71 -10.27
N LEU A 140 -13.19 10.20 -9.04
CA LEU A 140 -12.39 9.46 -8.07
C LEU A 140 -13.05 8.13 -7.67
N ARG A 141 -14.37 8.12 -7.46
CA ARG A 141 -15.15 6.89 -7.22
C ARG A 141 -15.07 5.92 -8.38
N GLN A 142 -15.27 6.40 -9.60
CA GLN A 142 -15.20 5.57 -10.80
C GLN A 142 -13.81 4.95 -10.99
N LEU A 143 -12.77 5.72 -10.75
CA LEU A 143 -11.39 5.23 -10.78
C LEU A 143 -11.18 4.10 -9.76
N ALA A 144 -11.62 4.28 -8.53
CA ALA A 144 -11.49 3.27 -7.48
C ALA A 144 -12.34 2.01 -7.76
N LYS A 145 -13.56 2.18 -8.29
CA LYS A 145 -14.43 1.07 -8.69
C LYS A 145 -13.84 0.26 -9.84
N ALA A 146 -13.26 0.91 -10.84
CA ALA A 146 -12.63 0.24 -11.98
C ALA A 146 -11.43 -0.65 -11.56
N ASP A 147 -10.69 -0.26 -10.52
CA ASP A 147 -9.55 -1.02 -10.01
C ASP A 147 -9.91 -2.00 -8.88
N TYR A 148 -11.17 -2.05 -8.45
CA TYR A 148 -11.60 -2.83 -7.29
C TYR A 148 -11.19 -4.31 -7.36
N GLN A 149 -11.36 -4.96 -8.49
CA GLN A 149 -11.04 -6.38 -8.63
C GLN A 149 -9.54 -6.64 -8.49
N THR A 150 -8.70 -5.78 -9.07
CA THR A 150 -7.25 -5.87 -8.95
C THR A 150 -6.79 -5.65 -7.52
N TYR A 151 -7.32 -4.60 -6.88
CA TYR A 151 -6.98 -4.26 -5.49
C TYR A 151 -7.44 -5.34 -4.52
N SER A 152 -8.70 -5.76 -4.58
CA SER A 152 -9.26 -6.78 -3.69
C SER A 152 -8.61 -8.14 -3.90
N GLY A 153 -8.28 -8.50 -5.14
CA GLY A 153 -7.53 -9.71 -5.45
C GLY A 153 -6.17 -9.74 -4.75
N LYS A 154 -5.45 -8.62 -4.74
CA LYS A 154 -4.16 -8.53 -4.03
C LYS A 154 -4.30 -8.63 -2.51
N VAL A 155 -5.31 -7.97 -1.94
CA VAL A 155 -5.60 -8.08 -0.50
C VAL A 155 -5.98 -9.52 -0.12
N LEU A 156 -6.79 -10.17 -0.95
CA LEU A 156 -7.20 -11.57 -0.76
C LEU A 156 -6.00 -12.53 -0.87
N GLU A 157 -5.10 -12.30 -1.83
CA GLU A 157 -3.85 -13.07 -1.95
C GLU A 157 -3.03 -12.99 -0.64
N ASN A 158 -2.88 -11.80 -0.09
CA ASN A 158 -2.14 -11.60 1.16
C ASN A 158 -2.83 -12.29 2.35
N TYR A 159 -4.16 -12.22 2.43
CA TYR A 159 -4.94 -12.94 3.43
C TYR A 159 -4.72 -14.45 3.36
N PHE A 160 -4.77 -15.05 2.18
CA PHE A 160 -4.55 -16.47 2.02
C PHE A 160 -3.10 -16.89 2.31
N LYS A 161 -2.11 -16.07 1.96
CA LYS A 161 -0.71 -16.31 2.36
C LYS A 161 -0.57 -16.40 3.88
N GLN A 162 -1.18 -15.45 4.59
CA GLN A 162 -1.17 -15.46 6.05
C GLN A 162 -1.89 -16.70 6.61
N LYS A 163 -3.07 -17.00 6.11
CA LYS A 163 -3.84 -18.20 6.51
C LYS A 163 -3.04 -19.48 6.33
N LEU A 164 -2.44 -19.67 5.15
CA LEU A 164 -1.62 -20.85 4.86
C LEU A 164 -0.37 -20.91 5.76
N ALA A 165 0.22 -19.77 6.11
CA ALA A 165 1.34 -19.72 7.04
C ALA A 165 0.92 -20.13 8.46
N GLU A 166 -0.27 -19.71 8.91
CA GLU A 166 -0.85 -20.08 10.21
C GLU A 166 -1.21 -21.59 10.27
N GLU A 167 -1.75 -22.15 9.19
CA GLU A 167 -2.10 -23.57 9.10
C GLU A 167 -0.85 -24.48 9.08
N GLY A 168 0.26 -23.97 8.59
CA GLY A 168 1.51 -24.72 8.48
C GLY A 168 1.49 -25.77 7.36
N GLY A 169 2.50 -26.64 7.35
CA GLY A 169 2.60 -27.74 6.36
C GLY A 169 3.30 -27.33 5.05
N PHE A 170 3.59 -26.05 4.86
CA PHE A 170 4.30 -25.55 3.69
C PHE A 170 5.73 -25.18 4.07
N LYS A 171 6.70 -25.53 3.21
CA LYS A 171 8.10 -25.18 3.42
C LYS A 171 8.35 -23.70 3.22
N GLU A 172 7.66 -23.08 2.26
CA GLU A 172 7.77 -21.68 1.90
C GLU A 172 6.46 -21.20 1.27
N ILE A 173 6.03 -20.00 1.62
CA ILE A 173 4.87 -19.33 1.05
C ILE A 173 5.32 -17.93 0.65
N GLY A 174 5.05 -17.51 -0.59
CA GLY A 174 5.49 -16.22 -1.07
C GLY A 174 4.93 -15.88 -2.44
N SER A 175 5.25 -14.68 -2.91
CA SER A 175 4.97 -14.24 -4.27
C SER A 175 6.12 -14.59 -5.19
N TRP A 176 5.81 -14.79 -6.47
CA TRP A 176 6.80 -14.93 -7.52
C TRP A 176 6.74 -13.73 -8.48
N TRP A 177 7.89 -13.24 -8.89
CA TRP A 177 8.02 -12.28 -9.97
C TRP A 177 9.37 -12.43 -10.68
N GLU A 178 9.37 -12.16 -11.96
CA GLU A 178 10.63 -12.09 -12.72
C GLU A 178 11.36 -10.77 -12.44
N THR A 179 12.65 -10.88 -12.27
CA THR A 179 13.51 -9.72 -12.19
C THR A 179 14.02 -9.39 -13.59
N LYS A 180 13.98 -8.10 -13.96
CA LYS A 180 14.57 -7.65 -15.23
C LYS A 180 16.06 -7.99 -15.24
N SER A 181 16.44 -9.08 -15.90
CA SER A 181 17.83 -9.38 -16.26
C SER A 181 18.09 -8.86 -17.67
N SER A 182 19.36 -8.58 -17.98
CA SER A 182 19.77 -8.17 -19.33
C SER A 182 19.37 -9.17 -20.42
N THR A 183 19.13 -10.43 -20.04
CA THR A 183 18.72 -11.53 -20.92
C THR A 183 17.21 -11.58 -21.20
N ASN A 184 16.38 -10.92 -20.40
CA ASN A 184 14.91 -10.98 -20.51
C ASN A 184 14.31 -9.74 -21.22
N LYS A 185 15.12 -8.84 -21.74
CA LYS A 185 14.62 -7.64 -22.45
C LYS A 185 13.89 -7.96 -23.76
N GLU A 186 14.13 -9.14 -24.34
CA GLU A 186 13.57 -9.53 -25.65
C GLU A 186 12.22 -10.28 -25.56
N ARG A 187 11.73 -10.62 -24.36
CA ARG A 187 10.49 -11.41 -24.19
C ARG A 187 9.24 -10.61 -23.81
N LEU A 188 9.34 -9.30 -23.72
CA LEU A 188 8.24 -8.42 -23.27
C LEU A 188 7.85 -7.37 -24.33
N ASN A 189 8.01 -7.69 -25.62
CA ASN A 189 7.40 -6.94 -26.74
C ASN A 189 6.27 -7.76 -27.34
#